data_8e8ac98e628dc98aab900cb254efe88c
#
_entry.id   8e8ac98e628dc98aab900cb254efe88c
#
_cell.length_a   1.000
_cell.length_b   1.000
_cell.length_c   1.000
_cell.angle_alpha   90.00
_cell.angle_beta   90.00
_cell.angle_gamma   90.00
#
_symmetry.space_group_name_H-M   'P 1'
#
loop_
_entity.id
_entity.type
_entity.pdbx_description
1 polymer ?
#
loop_
_entity_poly.entity_id
_entity_poly.type
_entity_poly.pdbx_seq_one_letter_code
_entity_poly.pdbx_strand_id
1 'polypeptide(L)'
;MQKLNVEEEKKLNNIFIFLSGIFVTNAILAEILGTKIFDFSFIKDFNLSVGVLIWPVVFITTDIINEYFGKKGVKKISYFTILLISYSFIIIFLSTKLTPNSYWLNINKFDDQGNLFNVNYAYNTIFLQSIGIIIGSIVAFLIAQLLDVFVFQKIKKITSGKFIWLRATGSTVVSQLIDSFIVLL
;
A
#
# COMPACT_ATOMS: atom_id res chain seq x y z
N MET A 1 20.96 15.15 -23.83
CA MET A 1 20.25 15.49 -22.60
C MET A 1 20.62 16.90 -22.20
N GLN A 2 19.69 17.84 -22.27
CA GLN A 2 19.90 19.19 -21.74
C GLN A 2 20.11 19.09 -20.22
N LYS A 3 21.15 19.72 -19.69
CA LYS A 3 21.33 19.85 -18.23
C LYS A 3 20.21 20.73 -17.71
N LEU A 4 19.40 20.18 -16.82
CA LEU A 4 18.39 20.95 -16.09
C LEU A 4 19.12 22.05 -15.28
N ASN A 5 18.49 23.21 -15.14
CA ASN A 5 19.01 24.22 -14.24
C ASN A 5 18.73 23.84 -12.77
N VAL A 6 19.42 24.46 -11.84
CA VAL A 6 19.33 24.15 -10.39
C VAL A 6 17.89 24.29 -9.85
N GLU A 7 17.14 25.24 -10.40
CA GLU A 7 15.74 25.48 -9.99
C GLU A 7 14.80 24.38 -10.49
N GLU A 8 15.00 23.91 -11.72
CA GLU A 8 14.25 22.79 -12.29
C GLU A 8 14.53 21.49 -11.54
N GLU A 9 15.79 21.20 -11.18
CA GLU A 9 16.16 20.04 -10.38
C GLU A 9 15.51 20.09 -8.99
N LYS A 10 15.49 21.25 -8.34
CA LYS A 10 14.84 21.44 -7.03
C LYS A 10 13.34 21.23 -7.13
N LYS A 11 12.69 21.71 -8.17
CA LYS A 11 11.26 21.52 -8.43
C LYS A 11 10.92 20.07 -8.66
N LEU A 12 11.68 19.35 -9.47
CA LEU A 12 11.50 17.91 -9.69
C LEU A 12 11.68 17.10 -8.41
N ASN A 13 12.69 17.44 -7.60
CA ASN A 13 12.91 16.76 -6.31
C ASN A 13 11.73 16.98 -5.34
N ASN A 14 11.17 18.19 -5.27
CA ASN A 14 9.99 18.48 -4.46
C ASN A 14 8.77 17.67 -4.92
N ILE A 15 8.57 17.55 -6.24
CA ILE A 15 7.48 16.71 -6.81
C ILE A 15 7.71 15.24 -6.45
N PHE A 16 8.94 14.75 -6.55
CA PHE A 16 9.25 13.36 -6.17
C PHE A 16 8.98 13.10 -4.68
N ILE A 17 9.36 14.01 -3.79
CA ILE A 17 9.11 13.90 -2.35
C ILE A 17 7.60 13.87 -2.08
N PHE A 18 6.83 14.75 -2.71
CA PHE A 18 5.37 14.81 -2.55
C PHE A 18 4.69 13.52 -3.02
N LEU A 19 5.02 13.04 -4.22
CA LEU A 19 4.50 11.78 -4.76
C LEU A 19 4.92 10.58 -3.88
N SER A 20 6.15 10.61 -3.36
CA SER A 20 6.62 9.58 -2.44
C SER A 20 5.82 9.56 -1.13
N GLY A 21 5.47 10.72 -0.60
CA GLY A 21 4.60 10.84 0.57
C GLY A 21 3.22 10.23 0.33
N ILE A 22 2.58 10.56 -0.79
CA ILE A 22 1.28 9.99 -1.18
C ILE A 22 1.40 8.45 -1.31
N PHE A 23 2.41 7.97 -2.02
CA PHE A 23 2.63 6.54 -2.25
C PHE A 23 2.79 5.78 -0.93
N VAL A 24 3.71 6.22 -0.07
CA VAL A 24 3.99 5.55 1.22
C VAL A 24 2.76 5.56 2.13
N THR A 25 2.11 6.71 2.26
CA THR A 25 0.94 6.85 3.14
C THR A 25 -0.18 5.91 2.69
N ASN A 26 -0.50 5.90 1.40
CA ASN A 26 -1.56 5.04 0.88
C ASN A 26 -1.19 3.55 0.95
N ALA A 27 0.06 3.18 0.72
CA ALA A 27 0.51 1.80 0.87
C ALA A 27 0.37 1.31 2.32
N ILE A 28 0.80 2.10 3.31
CA ILE A 28 0.64 1.75 4.73
C ILE A 28 -0.84 1.65 5.10
N LEU A 29 -1.67 2.60 4.66
CA LEU A 29 -3.12 2.57 4.94
C LEU A 29 -3.79 1.36 4.28
N ALA A 30 -3.41 1.00 3.05
CA ALA A 30 -3.95 -0.17 2.36
C ALA A 30 -3.65 -1.47 3.12
N GLU A 31 -2.44 -1.61 3.67
CA GLU A 31 -2.06 -2.76 4.48
C GLU A 31 -2.84 -2.83 5.80
N ILE A 32 -2.94 -1.73 6.53
CA ILE A 32 -3.61 -1.69 7.84
C ILE A 32 -5.12 -1.87 7.68
N LEU A 33 -5.75 -1.16 6.76
CA LEU A 33 -7.20 -1.18 6.55
C LEU A 33 -7.65 -2.39 5.73
N GLY A 34 -6.73 -3.03 5.02
CA GLY A 34 -6.99 -4.21 4.19
C GLY A 34 -7.53 -5.42 4.96
N THR A 35 -7.38 -5.45 6.27
CA THR A 35 -7.95 -6.48 7.15
C THR A 35 -9.48 -6.48 7.19
N LYS A 36 -10.10 -5.33 6.95
CA LYS A 36 -11.55 -5.22 6.92
C LYS A 36 -12.08 -5.69 5.57
N ILE A 37 -12.98 -6.65 5.60
CA ILE A 37 -13.73 -7.13 4.43
C ILE A 37 -15.11 -6.52 4.46
N PHE A 38 -15.62 -6.12 3.30
CA PHE A 38 -16.96 -5.59 3.13
C PHE A 38 -17.68 -6.25 1.94
N ASP A 39 -19.01 -6.32 2.03
CA ASP A 39 -19.86 -6.86 0.97
C ASP A 39 -20.04 -5.82 -0.13
N PHE A 40 -19.80 -6.22 -1.38
CA PHE A 40 -20.06 -5.36 -2.53
C PHE A 40 -21.51 -5.55 -2.97
N SER A 41 -22.36 -4.63 -2.56
CA SER A 41 -23.84 -4.75 -2.67
C SER A 41 -24.41 -4.99 -4.08
N PHE A 42 -23.62 -4.73 -5.14
CA PHE A 42 -24.05 -4.91 -6.54
C PHE A 42 -23.91 -6.34 -7.06
N ILE A 43 -23.10 -7.19 -6.40
CA ILE A 43 -22.85 -8.56 -6.81
C ILE A 43 -23.01 -9.44 -5.57
N LYS A 44 -23.97 -10.36 -5.64
CA LYS A 44 -24.23 -11.31 -4.54
C LYS A 44 -22.99 -12.15 -4.24
N ASP A 45 -22.67 -12.34 -2.96
CA ASP A 45 -21.57 -13.14 -2.45
C ASP A 45 -20.16 -12.66 -2.90
N PHE A 46 -20.04 -11.36 -3.28
CA PHE A 46 -18.77 -10.78 -3.69
C PHE A 46 -18.22 -9.84 -2.61
N ASN A 47 -17.20 -10.32 -1.91
CA ASN A 47 -16.57 -9.63 -0.79
C ASN A 47 -15.24 -9.01 -1.20
N LEU A 48 -14.98 -7.79 -0.74
CA LEU A 48 -13.76 -7.05 -1.04
C LEU A 48 -13.07 -6.59 0.24
N SER A 49 -11.74 -6.59 0.21
CA SER A 49 -10.95 -5.90 1.23
C SER A 49 -11.05 -4.37 1.06
N VAL A 50 -11.06 -3.63 2.17
CA VAL A 50 -11.02 -2.15 2.14
C VAL A 50 -9.76 -1.64 1.44
N GLY A 51 -8.68 -2.41 1.42
CA GLY A 51 -7.47 -2.09 0.66
C GLY A 51 -7.73 -1.79 -0.83
N VAL A 52 -8.74 -2.44 -1.44
CA VAL A 52 -9.12 -2.22 -2.85
C VAL A 52 -9.47 -0.77 -3.16
N LEU A 53 -9.97 -0.02 -2.18
CA LEU A 53 -10.29 1.41 -2.36
C LEU A 53 -9.04 2.30 -2.42
N ILE A 54 -7.95 1.84 -1.83
CA ILE A 54 -6.70 2.62 -1.67
C ILE A 54 -5.67 2.26 -2.72
N TRP A 55 -5.58 0.98 -3.10
CA TRP A 55 -4.60 0.49 -4.08
C TRP A 55 -4.58 1.25 -5.41
N PRO A 56 -5.71 1.69 -6.00
CA PRO A 56 -5.67 2.49 -7.23
C PRO A 56 -4.84 3.76 -7.11
N VAL A 57 -4.84 4.43 -5.94
CA VAL A 57 -4.02 5.63 -5.71
C VAL A 57 -2.53 5.27 -5.70
N VAL A 58 -2.18 4.13 -5.10
CA VAL A 58 -0.80 3.62 -5.08
C VAL A 58 -0.32 3.34 -6.49
N PHE A 59 -1.12 2.67 -7.33
CA PHE A 59 -0.74 2.34 -8.72
C PHE A 59 -0.60 3.57 -9.59
N ILE A 60 -1.57 4.49 -9.56
CA ILE A 60 -1.49 5.75 -10.31
C ILE A 60 -0.22 6.53 -9.91
N THR A 61 0.07 6.60 -8.61
CA THR A 61 1.27 7.29 -8.12
C THR A 61 2.55 6.60 -8.59
N THR A 62 2.58 5.25 -8.58
CA THR A 62 3.70 4.47 -9.14
C THR A 62 3.91 4.76 -10.61
N ASP A 63 2.84 4.76 -11.40
CA ASP A 63 2.91 5.02 -12.84
C ASP A 63 3.45 6.42 -13.13
N ILE A 64 3.02 7.43 -12.38
CA ILE A 64 3.54 8.80 -12.48
C ILE A 64 5.04 8.82 -12.14
N ILE A 65 5.44 8.19 -11.03
CA ILE A 65 6.86 8.12 -10.65
C ILE A 65 7.67 7.38 -11.71
N ASN A 66 7.13 6.30 -12.27
CA ASN A 66 7.80 5.50 -13.30
C ASN A 66 7.95 6.26 -14.62
N GLU A 67 6.97 7.08 -14.99
CA GLU A 67 7.01 7.90 -16.20
C GLU A 67 8.07 9.00 -16.11
N TYR A 68 8.10 9.74 -15.00
CA TYR A 68 8.94 10.93 -14.85
C TYR A 68 10.32 10.64 -14.23
N PHE A 69 10.41 9.72 -13.28
CA PHE A 69 11.64 9.41 -12.55
C PHE A 69 12.21 8.02 -12.91
N GLY A 70 11.50 7.27 -13.73
CA GLY A 70 11.92 5.97 -14.28
C GLY A 70 12.10 4.88 -13.22
N LYS A 71 12.65 3.75 -13.69
CA LYS A 71 12.86 2.54 -12.88
C LYS A 71 13.64 2.80 -11.57
N LYS A 72 14.61 3.71 -11.58
CA LYS A 72 15.41 4.02 -10.38
C LYS A 72 14.57 4.72 -9.31
N GLY A 73 13.71 5.66 -9.72
CA GLY A 73 12.79 6.35 -8.81
C GLY A 73 11.82 5.39 -8.13
N VAL A 74 11.15 4.54 -8.92
CA VAL A 74 10.19 3.56 -8.37
C VAL A 74 10.88 2.56 -7.45
N LYS A 75 12.02 1.99 -7.84
CA LYS A 75 12.76 1.07 -6.95
C LYS A 75 13.11 1.71 -5.61
N LYS A 76 13.60 2.96 -5.65
CA LYS A 76 13.96 3.70 -4.43
C LYS A 76 12.77 3.84 -3.49
N ILE A 77 11.62 4.28 -4.02
CA ILE A 77 10.43 4.47 -3.20
C ILE A 77 9.84 3.13 -2.72
N SER A 78 9.84 2.09 -3.55
CA SER A 78 9.33 0.77 -3.16
C SER A 78 10.10 0.18 -1.98
N TYR A 79 11.44 0.19 -2.01
CA TYR A 79 12.24 -0.30 -0.87
C TYR A 79 12.04 0.56 0.38
N PHE A 80 11.95 1.87 0.23
CA PHE A 80 11.68 2.76 1.34
C PHE A 80 10.29 2.49 1.95
N THR A 81 9.29 2.26 1.12
CA THR A 81 7.93 1.92 1.56
C THR A 81 7.88 0.62 2.33
N ILE A 82 8.57 -0.43 1.86
CA ILE A 82 8.66 -1.70 2.59
C ILE A 82 9.27 -1.52 3.97
N LEU A 83 10.35 -0.74 4.07
CA LEU A 83 10.96 -0.42 5.35
C LEU A 83 9.95 0.25 6.29
N LEU A 84 9.18 1.22 5.78
CA LEU A 84 8.20 1.95 6.58
C LEU A 84 6.97 1.09 6.93
N ILE A 85 6.51 0.21 6.04
CA ILE A 85 5.45 -0.78 6.34
C ILE A 85 5.94 -1.71 7.45
N SER A 86 7.13 -2.27 7.32
CA SER A 86 7.72 -3.16 8.32
C SER A 86 7.87 -2.45 9.68
N TYR A 87 8.36 -1.21 9.68
CA TYR A 87 8.43 -0.38 10.88
C TYR A 87 7.05 -0.17 11.50
N SER A 88 6.03 0.17 10.71
CA SER A 88 4.66 0.37 11.20
C SER A 88 4.11 -0.88 11.87
N PHE A 89 4.30 -2.06 11.27
CA PHE A 89 3.86 -3.32 11.87
C PHE A 89 4.62 -3.69 13.14
N ILE A 90 5.92 -3.37 13.23
CA ILE A 90 6.69 -3.55 14.48
C ILE A 90 6.10 -2.68 15.58
N ILE A 91 5.83 -1.41 15.32
CA ILE A 91 5.24 -0.50 16.32
C ILE A 91 3.84 -0.96 16.72
N ILE A 92 3.00 -1.36 15.77
CA ILE A 92 1.67 -1.91 16.03
C ILE A 92 1.78 -3.17 16.92
N PHE A 93 2.65 -4.11 16.58
CA PHE A 93 2.87 -5.32 17.37
C PHE A 93 3.31 -4.98 18.80
N LEU A 94 4.27 -4.08 18.97
CA LEU A 94 4.70 -3.65 20.30
C LEU A 94 3.55 -3.00 21.08
N SER A 95 2.72 -2.18 20.43
CA SER A 95 1.57 -1.52 21.09
C SER A 95 0.55 -2.54 21.62
N THR A 96 0.32 -3.65 20.91
CA THR A 96 -0.61 -4.72 21.37
C THR A 96 -0.07 -5.50 22.57
N LYS A 97 1.23 -5.41 22.87
CA LYS A 97 1.85 -6.06 24.05
C LYS A 97 1.87 -5.19 25.30
N LEU A 98 1.53 -3.91 25.17
CA LEU A 98 1.46 -3.02 26.33
C LEU A 98 0.24 -3.35 27.20
N THR A 99 0.44 -3.34 28.52
CA THR A 99 -0.66 -3.56 29.48
C THR A 99 -1.64 -2.40 29.40
N PRO A 100 -2.93 -2.66 29.16
CA PRO A 100 -3.92 -1.59 29.04
C PRO A 100 -4.14 -0.89 30.40
N ASN A 101 -4.28 0.43 30.36
CA ASN A 101 -4.56 1.24 31.53
C ASN A 101 -6.02 1.04 31.99
N SER A 102 -6.24 0.96 33.33
CA SER A 102 -7.58 0.75 33.90
C SER A 102 -8.57 1.87 33.57
N TYR A 103 -8.09 3.13 33.51
CA TYR A 103 -8.93 4.26 33.09
C TYR A 103 -9.43 4.09 31.65
N TRP A 104 -8.52 3.74 30.73
CA TRP A 104 -8.88 3.51 29.32
C TRP A 104 -9.88 2.35 29.15
N LEU A 105 -9.72 1.27 29.91
CA LEU A 105 -10.68 0.16 29.91
C LEU A 105 -12.05 0.57 30.44
N ASN A 106 -12.10 1.38 31.50
CA ASN A 106 -13.35 1.79 32.13
C ASN A 106 -14.18 2.75 31.30
N ILE A 107 -13.55 3.74 30.64
CA ILE A 107 -14.27 4.70 29.78
C ILE A 107 -14.83 4.06 28.51
N ASN A 108 -14.26 2.93 28.09
CA ASN A 108 -14.70 2.18 26.91
C ASN A 108 -15.36 0.83 27.25
N LYS A 109 -15.91 0.72 28.47
CA LYS A 109 -16.50 -0.53 28.99
C LYS A 109 -17.80 -0.92 28.27
N PHE A 110 -18.49 0.05 27.69
CA PHE A 110 -19.76 -0.17 27.01
C PHE A 110 -19.67 0.32 25.57
N ASP A 111 -20.38 -0.37 24.68
CA ASP A 111 -20.62 0.10 23.32
C ASP A 111 -21.74 1.18 23.25
N ASP A 112 -22.00 1.73 22.07
CA ASP A 112 -23.06 2.75 21.86
C ASP A 112 -24.47 2.22 22.16
N GLN A 113 -24.65 0.90 22.27
CA GLN A 113 -25.91 0.23 22.61
C GLN A 113 -26.00 -0.13 24.09
N GLY A 114 -24.96 0.17 24.88
CA GLY A 114 -24.88 -0.14 26.29
C GLY A 114 -24.48 -1.58 26.62
N ASN A 115 -24.02 -2.38 25.67
CA ASN A 115 -23.52 -3.73 25.91
C ASN A 115 -22.07 -3.68 26.41
N LEU A 116 -21.68 -4.68 27.21
CA LEU A 116 -20.31 -4.83 27.65
C LEU A 116 -19.35 -5.00 26.45
N PHE A 117 -18.33 -4.15 26.38
CA PHE A 117 -17.36 -4.10 25.31
C PHE A 117 -15.93 -4.21 25.85
N ASN A 118 -15.12 -5.07 25.26
CA ASN A 118 -13.70 -5.19 25.58
C ASN A 118 -12.86 -4.46 24.55
N VAL A 119 -12.57 -3.19 24.79
CA VAL A 119 -11.81 -2.32 23.89
C VAL A 119 -10.39 -2.86 23.61
N ASN A 120 -9.75 -3.49 24.60
CA ASN A 120 -8.40 -4.06 24.40
C ASN A 120 -8.44 -5.28 23.47
N TYR A 121 -9.46 -6.13 23.63
CA TYR A 121 -9.67 -7.25 22.70
C TYR A 121 -9.93 -6.74 21.26
N ALA A 122 -10.81 -5.75 21.12
CA ALA A 122 -11.11 -5.14 19.81
C ALA A 122 -9.86 -4.54 19.16
N TYR A 123 -9.08 -3.78 19.93
CA TYR A 123 -7.80 -3.21 19.48
C TYR A 123 -6.85 -4.30 18.97
N ASN A 124 -6.64 -5.33 19.78
CA ASN A 124 -5.76 -6.43 19.40
C ASN A 124 -6.29 -7.20 18.18
N THR A 125 -7.60 -7.43 18.09
CA THR A 125 -8.22 -8.13 16.95
C THR A 125 -8.04 -7.36 15.63
N ILE A 126 -8.16 -6.02 15.68
CA ILE A 126 -8.02 -5.17 14.49
C ILE A 126 -6.56 -5.09 14.05
N PHE A 127 -5.63 -4.90 14.99
CA PHE A 127 -4.25 -4.58 14.68
C PHE A 127 -3.29 -5.78 14.70
N LEU A 128 -3.63 -6.86 15.42
CA LEU A 128 -2.79 -8.05 15.50
C LEU A 128 -3.11 -9.02 14.35
N GLN A 129 -2.65 -8.69 13.17
CA GLN A 129 -2.69 -9.62 12.04
C GLN A 129 -1.73 -10.80 12.27
N SER A 130 -2.02 -11.93 11.65
CA SER A 130 -1.07 -13.04 11.60
C SER A 130 0.27 -12.59 11.01
N ILE A 131 1.37 -12.90 11.68
CA ILE A 131 2.72 -12.58 11.19
C ILE A 131 2.95 -13.16 9.79
N GLY A 132 2.40 -14.35 9.52
CA GLY A 132 2.46 -14.97 8.18
C GLY A 132 1.79 -14.11 7.10
N ILE A 133 0.62 -13.55 7.39
CA ILE A 133 -0.10 -12.66 6.46
C ILE A 133 0.72 -11.40 6.20
N ILE A 134 1.29 -10.78 7.24
CA ILE A 134 2.11 -9.57 7.12
C ILE A 134 3.34 -9.82 6.25
N ILE A 135 4.07 -10.91 6.50
CA ILE A 135 5.26 -11.25 5.71
C ILE A 135 4.86 -11.57 4.27
N GLY A 136 3.79 -12.35 4.07
CA GLY A 136 3.27 -12.69 2.74
C GLY A 136 2.89 -11.44 1.95
N SER A 137 2.17 -10.51 2.56
CA SER A 137 1.75 -9.24 1.95
C SER A 137 2.96 -8.37 1.56
N ILE A 138 3.95 -8.20 2.45
CA ILE A 138 5.16 -7.42 2.14
C ILE A 138 5.94 -8.03 0.97
N VAL A 139 6.08 -9.35 0.94
CA VAL A 139 6.78 -10.06 -0.15
C VAL A 139 6.00 -9.94 -1.46
N ALA A 140 4.69 -10.16 -1.43
CA ALA A 140 3.80 -10.01 -2.58
C ALA A 140 3.87 -8.58 -3.14
N PHE A 141 3.74 -7.57 -2.27
CA PHE A 141 3.87 -6.16 -2.66
C PHE A 141 5.20 -5.85 -3.34
N LEU A 142 6.33 -6.32 -2.77
CA LEU A 142 7.64 -6.10 -3.38
C LEU A 142 7.75 -6.71 -4.77
N ILE A 143 7.32 -7.97 -4.92
CA ILE A 143 7.41 -8.68 -6.20
C ILE A 143 6.49 -8.02 -7.23
N ALA A 144 5.23 -7.74 -6.87
CA ALA A 144 4.27 -7.08 -7.72
C ALA A 144 4.78 -5.70 -8.20
N GLN A 145 5.32 -4.91 -7.27
CA GLN A 145 5.85 -3.57 -7.55
C GLN A 145 7.05 -3.60 -8.51
N LEU A 146 7.97 -4.56 -8.33
CA LEU A 146 9.11 -4.71 -9.23
C LEU A 146 8.71 -5.21 -10.61
N LEU A 147 7.71 -6.10 -10.69
CA LEU A 147 7.12 -6.58 -11.94
C LEU A 147 6.40 -5.46 -12.69
N ASP A 148 5.59 -4.66 -11.98
CA ASP A 148 4.90 -3.52 -12.56
C ASP A 148 5.89 -2.59 -13.27
N VAL A 149 6.95 -2.18 -12.57
CA VAL A 149 8.02 -1.35 -13.14
C VAL A 149 8.67 -2.00 -14.37
N PHE A 150 8.93 -3.30 -14.31
CA PHE A 150 9.56 -4.02 -15.40
C PHE A 150 8.67 -4.06 -16.64
N VAL A 151 7.41 -4.44 -16.48
CA VAL A 151 6.41 -4.53 -17.56
C VAL A 151 6.14 -3.14 -18.15
N PHE A 152 5.92 -2.14 -17.31
CA PHE A 152 5.73 -0.75 -17.74
C PHE A 152 6.87 -0.28 -18.64
N GLN A 153 8.12 -0.45 -18.21
CA GLN A 153 9.29 -0.04 -18.98
C GLN A 153 9.46 -0.85 -20.28
N LYS A 154 9.08 -2.13 -20.27
CA LYS A 154 9.10 -2.98 -21.46
C LYS A 154 8.07 -2.49 -22.49
N ILE A 155 6.83 -2.22 -22.08
CA ILE A 155 5.78 -1.68 -22.95
C ILE A 155 6.19 -0.28 -23.44
N LYS A 156 6.73 0.59 -22.60
CA LYS A 156 7.23 1.92 -22.98
C LYS A 156 8.26 1.84 -24.10
N LYS A 157 9.18 0.88 -24.05
CA LYS A 157 10.17 0.65 -25.12
C LYS A 157 9.53 0.17 -26.41
N ILE A 158 8.65 -0.84 -26.36
CA ILE A 158 7.99 -1.42 -27.52
C ILE A 158 7.12 -0.39 -28.25
N THR A 159 6.43 0.46 -27.49
CA THR A 159 5.54 1.50 -28.02
C THR A 159 6.26 2.80 -28.38
N SER A 160 7.59 2.84 -28.27
CA SER A 160 8.38 4.07 -28.48
C SER A 160 7.87 5.26 -27.66
N GLY A 161 7.40 5.01 -26.42
CA GLY A 161 6.85 6.02 -25.53
C GLY A 161 5.42 6.46 -25.80
N LYS A 162 4.78 5.91 -26.84
CA LYS A 162 3.36 6.16 -27.15
C LYS A 162 2.44 5.31 -26.26
N PHE A 163 1.14 5.65 -26.21
CA PHE A 163 0.11 4.88 -25.51
C PHE A 163 0.39 4.69 -23.99
N ILE A 164 0.42 5.81 -23.27
CA ILE A 164 0.66 5.80 -21.81
C ILE A 164 -0.35 4.90 -21.06
N TRP A 165 -1.62 4.90 -21.48
CA TRP A 165 -2.66 4.06 -20.89
C TRP A 165 -2.36 2.57 -21.01
N LEU A 166 -1.79 2.13 -22.13
CA LEU A 166 -1.48 0.71 -22.37
C LEU A 166 -0.36 0.22 -21.42
N ARG A 167 0.67 1.05 -21.20
CA ARG A 167 1.74 0.67 -20.29
C ARG A 167 1.32 0.74 -18.82
N ALA A 168 0.50 1.73 -18.43
CA ALA A 168 -0.04 1.84 -17.09
C ALA A 168 -0.99 0.66 -16.77
N THR A 169 -2.06 0.51 -17.54
CA THR A 169 -3.04 -0.57 -17.33
C THR A 169 -2.42 -1.96 -17.52
N GLY A 170 -1.59 -2.13 -18.55
CA GLY A 170 -0.99 -3.43 -18.88
C GLY A 170 0.01 -3.90 -17.81
N SER A 171 0.82 -3.01 -17.24
CA SER A 171 1.74 -3.37 -16.17
C SER A 171 0.99 -3.71 -14.89
N THR A 172 -0.02 -2.91 -14.53
CA THR A 172 -0.82 -3.12 -13.33
C THR A 172 -1.60 -4.43 -13.38
N VAL A 173 -2.23 -4.77 -14.51
CA VAL A 173 -2.95 -6.05 -14.66
C VAL A 173 -2.00 -7.24 -14.44
N VAL A 174 -0.82 -7.22 -15.05
CA VAL A 174 0.16 -8.32 -14.91
C VAL A 174 0.67 -8.42 -13.48
N SER A 175 1.04 -7.30 -12.87
CA SER A 175 1.57 -7.28 -11.50
C SER A 175 0.53 -7.72 -10.48
N GLN A 176 -0.72 -7.29 -10.62
CA GLN A 176 -1.81 -7.65 -9.71
C GLN A 176 -2.25 -9.11 -9.82
N LEU A 177 -2.21 -9.70 -11.02
CA LEU A 177 -2.42 -11.15 -11.15
C LEU A 177 -1.38 -11.94 -10.36
N ILE A 178 -0.11 -11.55 -10.44
CA ILE A 178 0.97 -12.23 -9.72
C ILE A 178 0.89 -11.98 -8.22
N ASP A 179 0.58 -10.75 -7.80
CA ASP A 179 0.33 -10.40 -6.41
C ASP A 179 -0.74 -11.31 -5.79
N SER A 180 -1.88 -11.44 -6.47
CA SER A 180 -2.99 -12.29 -6.01
C SER A 180 -2.57 -13.76 -5.86
N PHE A 181 -1.75 -14.28 -6.75
CA PHE A 181 -1.23 -15.65 -6.62
C PHE A 181 -0.27 -15.80 -5.43
N ILE A 182 0.59 -14.82 -5.17
CA ILE A 182 1.56 -14.89 -4.07
C ILE A 182 0.86 -14.79 -2.71
N VAL A 183 -0.16 -13.96 -2.59
CA VAL A 183 -0.93 -13.80 -1.33
C VAL A 183 -1.74 -15.06 -1.00
N LEU A 184 -2.15 -15.85 -2.01
CA LEU A 184 -2.93 -17.07 -1.83
C LEU A 184 -2.08 -18.33 -1.54
N LEU A 185 -0.77 -18.25 -1.69
CA LEU A 185 0.18 -19.34 -1.36
C LEU A 185 0.62 -19.30 0.09
#